data_020b8af1048269bf4ccf4f0ea60e7699
#
_entry.id   020b8af1048269bf4ccf4f0ea60e7699
#
_cell.length_a   1.000
_cell.length_b   1.000
_cell.length_c   1.000
_cell.angle_alpha   90.00
_cell.angle_beta   90.00
_cell.angle_gamma   90.00
#
_symmetry.space_group_name_H-M   'P 1'
#
loop_
_entity.id
_entity.type
_entity.pdbx_description
1 polymer ?
#
loop_
_entity_poly.entity_id
_entity_poly.type
_entity_poly.pdbx_seq_one_letter_code
_entity_poly.pdbx_strand_id
1 'polypeptide(L)'
;MGFENFWERAAADPTHVAIVESDEHAVSAGELLVSANQLVHGLRALGLQPGDAIAAVLPSSLEAYEIFLAMQQAGWYLTPINFHLVGPEIAYVLQDCEAKAFFAHELFADACAAAADEAAIPASARFAIGSIGGFRDYAELKRGQPTSAPARRLLGQVMNYTSGTTGRPKGVRRALLGTEPSDSNLGAALEGYGVRRDERDDVHLLACPWYHTAPLVMSIPSVHLGHTLVIMDRFDPERALQLIERYRVTITHMVPTQFVRLLALPDEVKQRYDISSLRHVIHGAAPCPPEVKRRMIGWWGPVLDEYYNSTEGVGGTIIFSDEWLRKPGSVGKARGDNEIVIMDEDGNLLPVGQIGTVYSIARGGLEYYKDPDKTARAKSGKYATVGDVGYLDEDGYLYLCDRKVDMIISGGVNIYPAEVEHELINHPKVGDVAVFGVPNDEWGEEVKAVVEPAPGVSPNDALVAELLEFLQGRIARYKLPRSIDFLSELPRDPSGKLYKRKLREPYWAGRARAI
;
A
#
# COMPACT_ATOMS: atom_id res chain seq x y z
N MET A 1 3.60 31.12 -11.25
CA MET A 1 2.35 30.92 -10.47
C MET A 1 2.54 29.61 -9.71
N GLY A 2 2.21 29.60 -8.41
CA GLY A 2 2.23 28.36 -7.62
C GLY A 2 1.05 27.46 -7.96
N PHE A 3 1.10 26.22 -7.48
CA PHE A 3 -0.02 25.28 -7.62
C PHE A 3 -1.11 25.60 -6.58
N GLU A 4 -2.37 25.56 -6.99
CA GLU A 4 -3.50 25.54 -6.06
C GLU A 4 -3.63 24.12 -5.50
N ASN A 5 -3.30 23.96 -4.23
CA ASN A 5 -3.46 22.72 -3.48
C ASN A 5 -4.61 22.88 -2.46
N PHE A 6 -4.76 21.92 -1.56
CA PHE A 6 -5.86 21.93 -0.59
C PHE A 6 -6.05 23.26 0.15
N TRP A 7 -4.99 23.88 0.66
CA TRP A 7 -5.09 25.08 1.51
C TRP A 7 -5.66 26.28 0.76
N GLU A 8 -5.23 26.49 -0.49
CA GLU A 8 -5.71 27.57 -1.35
C GLU A 8 -7.16 27.32 -1.78
N ARG A 9 -7.49 26.06 -2.13
CA ARG A 9 -8.84 25.64 -2.52
C ARG A 9 -9.83 25.74 -1.38
N ALA A 10 -9.47 25.25 -0.18
CA ALA A 10 -10.31 25.31 1.01
C ALA A 10 -10.57 26.74 1.49
N ALA A 11 -9.59 27.64 1.31
CA ALA A 11 -9.79 29.07 1.59
C ALA A 11 -10.73 29.74 0.57
N ALA A 12 -10.70 29.31 -0.69
CA ALA A 12 -11.56 29.84 -1.76
C ALA A 12 -12.99 29.30 -1.68
N ASP A 13 -13.17 28.03 -1.31
CA ASP A 13 -14.48 27.38 -1.14
C ASP A 13 -14.48 26.56 0.17
N PRO A 14 -14.71 27.21 1.32
CA PRO A 14 -14.70 26.54 2.62
C PRO A 14 -15.91 25.64 2.87
N THR A 15 -16.96 25.73 2.04
CA THR A 15 -18.20 24.96 2.19
C THR A 15 -18.19 23.63 1.44
N HIS A 16 -17.21 23.43 0.54
CA HIS A 16 -17.03 22.17 -0.16
C HIS A 16 -16.85 21.01 0.83
N VAL A 17 -17.53 19.87 0.61
CA VAL A 17 -17.35 18.66 1.43
C VAL A 17 -16.02 18.01 1.08
N ALA A 18 -15.04 18.11 1.99
CA ALA A 18 -13.72 17.54 1.77
C ALA A 18 -13.63 16.08 2.17
N ILE A 19 -14.29 15.70 3.29
CA ILE A 19 -14.27 14.32 3.82
C ILE A 19 -15.68 13.91 4.20
N VAL A 20 -16.03 12.67 3.90
CA VAL A 20 -17.19 11.96 4.47
C VAL A 20 -16.63 10.78 5.27
N GLU A 21 -16.85 10.76 6.57
CA GLU A 21 -16.40 9.69 7.45
C GLU A 21 -17.24 8.41 7.32
N SER A 22 -16.78 7.33 7.94
CA SER A 22 -17.43 6.00 7.85
C SER A 22 -18.85 5.98 8.46
N ASP A 23 -19.13 6.85 9.43
CA ASP A 23 -20.45 7.10 10.02
C ASP A 23 -21.30 8.09 9.20
N GLU A 24 -20.79 8.50 8.04
CA GLU A 24 -21.42 9.44 7.10
C GLU A 24 -21.43 10.92 7.57
N HIS A 25 -20.69 11.25 8.62
CA HIS A 25 -20.46 12.64 8.98
C HIS A 25 -19.64 13.35 7.89
N ALA A 26 -20.18 14.45 7.39
CA ALA A 26 -19.52 15.25 6.34
C ALA A 26 -18.78 16.42 6.96
N VAL A 27 -17.50 16.56 6.57
CA VAL A 27 -16.60 17.63 7.03
C VAL A 27 -16.25 18.53 5.87
N SER A 28 -16.45 19.83 6.06
CA SER A 28 -16.14 20.83 5.04
C SER A 28 -14.62 21.07 4.90
N ALA A 29 -14.20 21.56 3.76
CA ALA A 29 -12.83 21.97 3.50
C ALA A 29 -12.36 23.07 4.45
N GLY A 30 -13.28 23.98 4.84
CA GLY A 30 -13.00 25.03 5.82
C GLY A 30 -12.72 24.49 7.21
N GLU A 31 -13.51 23.53 7.69
CA GLU A 31 -13.31 22.87 9.00
C GLU A 31 -11.98 22.11 9.02
N LEU A 32 -11.70 21.34 7.97
CA LEU A 32 -10.45 20.59 7.83
C LEU A 32 -9.23 21.53 7.78
N LEU A 33 -9.33 22.65 7.05
CA LEU A 33 -8.29 23.67 6.97
C LEU A 33 -8.01 24.31 8.34
N VAL A 34 -9.07 24.71 9.05
CA VAL A 34 -8.97 25.29 10.41
C VAL A 34 -8.27 24.30 11.35
N SER A 35 -8.71 23.06 11.35
CA SER A 35 -8.15 22.01 12.20
C SER A 35 -6.66 21.75 11.90
N ALA A 36 -6.30 21.61 10.62
CA ALA A 36 -4.91 21.42 10.22
C ALA A 36 -4.01 22.62 10.63
N ASN A 37 -4.49 23.86 10.49
CA ASN A 37 -3.76 25.06 10.92
C ASN A 37 -3.56 25.07 12.45
N GLN A 38 -4.63 24.80 13.22
CA GLN A 38 -4.56 24.76 14.66
C GLN A 38 -3.57 23.69 15.17
N LEU A 39 -3.54 22.51 14.51
CA LEU A 39 -2.57 21.47 14.83
C LEU A 39 -1.12 21.93 14.63
N VAL A 40 -0.83 22.64 13.53
CA VAL A 40 0.51 23.19 13.32
C VAL A 40 0.88 24.14 14.44
N HIS A 41 -0.02 25.06 14.81
CA HIS A 41 0.25 26.01 15.91
C HIS A 41 0.43 25.29 17.25
N GLY A 42 -0.42 24.33 17.57
CA GLY A 42 -0.33 23.53 18.81
C GLY A 42 0.96 22.74 18.92
N LEU A 43 1.37 22.05 17.87
CA LEU A 43 2.60 21.27 17.86
C LEU A 43 3.86 22.17 17.87
N ARG A 44 3.85 23.31 17.18
CA ARG A 44 4.92 24.30 17.28
C ARG A 44 5.04 24.90 18.68
N ALA A 45 3.91 25.11 19.38
CA ALA A 45 3.93 25.56 20.77
C ALA A 45 4.55 24.51 21.73
N LEU A 46 4.53 23.23 21.36
CA LEU A 46 5.26 22.16 22.06
C LEU A 46 6.76 22.09 21.67
N GLY A 47 7.22 22.95 20.76
CA GLY A 47 8.63 23.05 20.37
C GLY A 47 9.00 22.28 19.10
N LEU A 48 8.08 21.67 18.37
CA LEU A 48 8.39 20.96 17.13
C LEU A 48 8.95 21.91 16.07
N GLN A 49 10.04 21.50 15.44
CA GLN A 49 10.75 22.23 14.39
C GLN A 49 10.65 21.48 13.04
N PRO A 50 10.85 22.17 11.90
CA PRO A 50 11.00 21.49 10.61
C PRO A 50 12.08 20.39 10.68
N GLY A 51 11.78 19.22 10.15
CA GLY A 51 12.64 18.03 10.23
C GLY A 51 12.34 17.07 11.38
N ASP A 52 11.55 17.50 12.37
CA ASP A 52 11.09 16.60 13.43
C ASP A 52 10.09 15.55 12.88
N ALA A 53 10.04 14.39 13.53
CA ALA A 53 9.10 13.33 13.19
C ALA A 53 7.93 13.28 14.18
N ILE A 54 6.74 13.03 13.63
CA ILE A 54 5.54 12.67 14.37
C ILE A 54 5.08 11.29 13.94
N ALA A 55 4.49 10.53 14.85
CA ALA A 55 4.00 9.18 14.56
C ALA A 55 2.52 9.03 14.91
N ALA A 56 1.80 8.19 14.17
CA ALA A 56 0.37 8.00 14.35
C ALA A 56 -0.07 6.54 14.20
N VAL A 57 -0.83 6.03 15.19
CA VAL A 57 -1.54 4.75 15.16
C VAL A 57 -3.03 5.04 15.17
N LEU A 58 -3.62 5.20 13.98
CA LEU A 58 -4.99 5.63 13.79
C LEU A 58 -5.72 4.73 12.78
N PRO A 59 -7.04 4.55 12.88
CA PRO A 59 -7.84 4.04 11.78
C PRO A 59 -7.85 5.04 10.61
N SER A 60 -8.45 4.68 9.49
CA SER A 60 -8.80 5.67 8.46
C SER A 60 -9.88 6.59 9.03
N SER A 61 -9.54 7.85 9.31
CA SER A 61 -10.41 8.81 9.99
C SER A 61 -10.07 10.24 9.60
N LEU A 62 -10.92 11.20 9.96
CA LEU A 62 -10.69 12.63 9.79
C LEU A 62 -9.36 13.07 10.39
N GLU A 63 -9.04 12.65 11.61
CA GLU A 63 -7.83 13.08 12.32
C GLU A 63 -6.55 12.65 11.62
N ALA A 64 -6.59 11.50 10.91
CA ALA A 64 -5.45 11.06 10.11
C ALA A 64 -5.12 12.07 9.00
N TYR A 65 -6.13 12.64 8.36
CA TYR A 65 -5.97 13.67 7.33
C TYR A 65 -5.66 15.06 7.91
N GLU A 66 -6.23 15.42 9.07
CA GLU A 66 -5.85 16.63 9.80
C GLU A 66 -4.35 16.63 10.13
N ILE A 67 -3.86 15.51 10.70
CA ILE A 67 -2.44 15.34 11.06
C ILE A 67 -1.56 15.34 9.80
N PHE A 68 -2.02 14.68 8.73
CA PHE A 68 -1.28 14.65 7.49
C PHE A 68 -1.10 16.06 6.89
N LEU A 69 -2.20 16.81 6.76
CA LEU A 69 -2.18 18.17 6.21
C LEU A 69 -1.38 19.14 7.09
N ALA A 70 -1.44 18.97 8.42
CA ALA A 70 -0.62 19.75 9.35
C ALA A 70 0.88 19.46 9.14
N MET A 71 1.27 18.18 9.10
CA MET A 71 2.64 17.76 8.84
C MET A 71 3.15 18.32 7.51
N GLN A 72 2.32 18.21 6.47
CA GLN A 72 2.73 18.56 5.11
C GLN A 72 2.97 20.05 4.92
N GLN A 73 2.35 20.94 5.71
CA GLN A 73 2.61 22.37 5.67
C GLN A 73 3.61 22.87 6.74
N ALA A 74 4.08 22.01 7.64
CA ALA A 74 4.97 22.37 8.73
C ALA A 74 6.42 21.93 8.57
N GLY A 75 6.71 21.13 7.51
CA GLY A 75 8.05 20.60 7.26
C GLY A 75 8.43 19.45 8.17
N TRP A 76 7.46 18.69 8.69
CA TRP A 76 7.71 17.54 9.53
C TRP A 76 7.76 16.23 8.74
N TYR A 77 8.19 15.15 9.40
CA TYR A 77 8.00 13.78 8.94
C TYR A 77 6.79 13.19 9.65
N LEU A 78 5.92 12.51 8.90
CA LEU A 78 4.86 11.67 9.47
C LEU A 78 5.19 10.21 9.26
N THR A 79 5.20 9.45 10.36
CA THR A 79 5.29 7.99 10.36
C THR A 79 3.91 7.41 10.67
N PRO A 80 3.11 7.05 9.65
CA PRO A 80 1.88 6.31 9.87
C PRO A 80 2.25 4.87 10.23
N ILE A 81 1.74 4.40 11.37
CA ILE A 81 2.06 3.08 11.91
C ILE A 81 0.86 2.16 11.72
N ASN A 82 1.13 0.95 11.26
CA ASN A 82 0.13 -0.11 11.14
C ASN A 82 -0.48 -0.43 12.53
N PHE A 83 -1.77 -0.23 12.69
CA PHE A 83 -2.47 -0.43 13.96
C PHE A 83 -2.67 -1.91 14.35
N HIS A 84 -2.28 -2.86 13.48
CA HIS A 84 -2.25 -4.30 13.81
C HIS A 84 -0.94 -4.73 14.48
N LEU A 85 0.05 -3.83 14.59
CA LEU A 85 1.28 -4.11 15.31
C LEU A 85 1.03 -4.18 16.83
N VAL A 86 1.81 -5.01 17.49
CA VAL A 86 1.80 -5.10 18.96
C VAL A 86 2.70 -4.04 19.60
N GLY A 87 2.54 -3.80 20.90
CA GLY A 87 3.25 -2.74 21.63
C GLY A 87 4.76 -2.65 21.36
N PRO A 88 5.54 -3.75 21.47
CA PRO A 88 6.98 -3.72 21.20
C PRO A 88 7.35 -3.37 19.74
N GLU A 89 6.53 -3.74 18.77
CA GLU A 89 6.75 -3.38 17.36
C GLU A 89 6.48 -1.89 17.13
N ILE A 90 5.42 -1.35 17.74
CA ILE A 90 5.11 0.08 17.71
C ILE A 90 6.22 0.87 18.40
N ALA A 91 6.68 0.40 19.58
CA ALA A 91 7.76 1.04 20.33
C ALA A 91 9.05 1.14 19.51
N TYR A 92 9.40 0.06 18.81
CA TYR A 92 10.54 0.06 17.89
C TYR A 92 10.42 1.15 16.83
N VAL A 93 9.26 1.28 16.18
CA VAL A 93 9.04 2.30 15.14
C VAL A 93 9.12 3.72 15.74
N LEU A 94 8.53 3.96 16.92
CA LEU A 94 8.58 5.25 17.62
C LEU A 94 10.02 5.68 17.95
N GLN A 95 10.83 4.73 18.42
CA GLN A 95 12.26 4.96 18.74
C GLN A 95 13.08 5.20 17.48
N ASP A 96 12.89 4.36 16.44
CA ASP A 96 13.69 4.42 15.21
C ASP A 96 13.41 5.70 14.42
N CYS A 97 12.13 6.13 14.31
CA CYS A 97 11.77 7.39 13.66
C CYS A 97 12.03 8.63 14.53
N GLU A 98 12.43 8.46 15.81
CA GLU A 98 12.69 9.56 16.75
C GLU A 98 11.47 10.48 16.95
N ALA A 99 10.29 9.85 17.12
CA ALA A 99 9.03 10.56 17.22
C ALA A 99 9.03 11.61 18.35
N LYS A 100 8.73 12.89 18.01
CA LYS A 100 8.59 14.01 18.95
C LYS A 100 7.16 14.18 19.44
N ALA A 101 6.18 13.64 18.71
CA ALA A 101 4.78 13.54 19.13
C ALA A 101 4.19 12.22 18.64
N PHE A 102 3.31 11.63 19.44
CA PHE A 102 2.66 10.37 19.17
C PHE A 102 1.15 10.51 19.28
N PHE A 103 0.46 10.17 18.20
CA PHE A 103 -1.00 10.17 18.09
C PHE A 103 -1.52 8.74 18.11
N ALA A 104 -2.52 8.45 18.93
CA ALA A 104 -3.10 7.13 19.05
C ALA A 104 -4.63 7.21 19.15
N HIS A 105 -5.32 6.20 18.61
CA HIS A 105 -6.76 6.07 18.78
C HIS A 105 -7.09 5.08 19.88
N GLU A 106 -8.16 5.34 20.65
CA GLU A 106 -8.58 4.50 21.78
C GLU A 106 -8.85 3.03 21.43
N LEU A 107 -9.19 2.74 20.17
CA LEU A 107 -9.34 1.36 19.66
C LEU A 107 -8.06 0.53 19.83
N PHE A 108 -6.89 1.17 19.97
CA PHE A 108 -5.58 0.53 20.07
C PHE A 108 -4.87 0.89 21.38
N ALA A 109 -5.64 1.26 22.42
CA ALA A 109 -5.17 1.86 23.66
C ALA A 109 -4.03 1.06 24.33
N ASP A 110 -4.24 -0.23 24.55
CA ASP A 110 -3.28 -1.08 25.30
C ASP A 110 -1.92 -1.16 24.59
N ALA A 111 -1.93 -1.42 23.28
CA ALA A 111 -0.69 -1.52 22.49
C ALA A 111 0.02 -0.17 22.42
N CYS A 112 -0.72 0.93 22.26
CA CYS A 112 -0.17 2.28 22.15
C CYS A 112 0.37 2.79 23.49
N ALA A 113 -0.29 2.52 24.61
CA ALA A 113 0.17 2.91 25.94
C ALA A 113 1.49 2.19 26.27
N ALA A 114 1.52 0.86 26.11
CA ALA A 114 2.74 0.07 26.33
C ALA A 114 3.89 0.55 25.42
N ALA A 115 3.62 0.81 24.14
CA ALA A 115 4.61 1.30 23.19
C ALA A 115 5.16 2.68 23.56
N ALA A 116 4.30 3.61 23.98
CA ALA A 116 4.70 4.97 24.38
C ALA A 116 5.60 4.95 25.62
N ASP A 117 5.33 4.04 26.58
CA ASP A 117 6.15 3.87 27.77
C ASP A 117 7.51 3.25 27.41
N GLU A 118 7.54 2.18 26.63
CA GLU A 118 8.78 1.52 26.18
C GLU A 118 9.65 2.45 25.31
N ALA A 119 9.02 3.25 24.43
CA ALA A 119 9.71 4.23 23.61
C ALA A 119 10.09 5.52 24.36
N ALA A 120 9.73 5.62 25.65
CA ALA A 120 9.97 6.80 26.50
C ALA A 120 9.42 8.12 25.89
N ILE A 121 8.31 8.07 25.17
CA ILE A 121 7.64 9.27 24.69
C ILE A 121 7.11 10.06 25.90
N PRO A 122 7.46 11.35 26.07
CA PRO A 122 6.95 12.13 27.20
C PRO A 122 5.41 12.22 27.20
N ALA A 123 4.77 12.18 28.36
CA ALA A 123 3.30 12.30 28.47
C ALA A 123 2.76 13.60 27.84
N SER A 124 3.56 14.68 27.83
CA SER A 124 3.22 15.95 27.17
C SER A 124 3.18 15.86 25.65
N ALA A 125 3.74 14.80 25.06
CA ALA A 125 3.85 14.58 23.62
C ALA A 125 3.00 13.36 23.14
N ARG A 126 2.13 12.80 24.02
CA ARG A 126 1.21 11.72 23.68
C ARG A 126 -0.20 12.29 23.58
N PHE A 127 -0.88 12.01 22.47
CA PHE A 127 -2.22 12.53 22.18
C PHE A 127 -3.15 11.39 21.77
N ALA A 128 -4.33 11.34 22.38
CA ALA A 128 -5.35 10.33 22.11
C ALA A 128 -6.56 10.93 21.40
N ILE A 129 -7.04 10.24 20.38
CA ILE A 129 -8.39 10.34 19.85
C ILE A 129 -9.22 9.34 20.66
N GLY A 130 -10.21 9.84 21.41
CA GLY A 130 -10.86 9.10 22.49
C GLY A 130 -10.01 9.15 23.78
N SER A 131 -10.07 8.10 24.61
CA SER A 131 -9.47 8.09 25.94
C SER A 131 -8.42 6.99 26.10
N ILE A 132 -7.15 7.38 26.32
CA ILE A 132 -6.03 6.45 26.61
C ILE A 132 -5.32 6.93 27.87
N GLY A 133 -5.10 6.03 28.84
CA GLY A 133 -4.36 6.36 30.06
C GLY A 133 -2.96 6.88 29.77
N GLY A 134 -2.57 8.01 30.36
CA GLY A 134 -1.26 8.64 30.15
C GLY A 134 -1.12 9.45 28.86
N PHE A 135 -2.21 9.61 28.09
CA PHE A 135 -2.28 10.48 26.91
C PHE A 135 -3.13 11.70 27.21
N ARG A 136 -2.82 12.79 26.56
CA ARG A 136 -3.62 14.02 26.51
C ARG A 136 -4.70 13.87 25.44
N ASP A 137 -5.82 14.56 25.64
CA ASP A 137 -6.85 14.64 24.60
C ASP A 137 -6.31 15.36 23.35
N TYR A 138 -6.50 14.75 22.18
CA TYR A 138 -6.12 15.32 20.88
C TYR A 138 -6.71 16.71 20.65
N ALA A 139 -7.95 16.96 21.09
CA ALA A 139 -8.61 18.25 20.96
C ALA A 139 -7.90 19.38 21.74
N GLU A 140 -7.12 19.08 22.78
CA GLU A 140 -6.34 20.08 23.50
C GLU A 140 -5.27 20.75 22.65
N LEU A 141 -4.71 20.04 21.66
CA LEU A 141 -3.72 20.62 20.74
C LEU A 141 -4.30 21.75 19.91
N LYS A 142 -5.59 21.68 19.60
CA LYS A 142 -6.31 22.63 18.74
C LYS A 142 -6.94 23.77 19.54
N ARG A 143 -7.27 23.51 20.81
CA ARG A 143 -8.03 24.44 21.65
C ARG A 143 -7.31 25.77 21.84
N GLY A 144 -7.96 26.85 21.37
CA GLY A 144 -7.44 28.23 21.50
C GLY A 144 -6.26 28.55 20.57
N GLN A 145 -5.89 27.65 19.67
CA GLN A 145 -4.85 27.92 18.70
C GLN A 145 -5.38 28.80 17.52
N PRO A 146 -4.51 29.59 16.87
CA PRO A 146 -4.89 30.36 15.71
C PRO A 146 -5.44 29.48 14.58
N THR A 147 -6.49 29.95 13.91
CA THR A 147 -7.11 29.27 12.75
C THR A 147 -6.45 29.70 11.43
N SER A 148 -5.66 30.77 11.44
CA SER A 148 -4.96 31.30 10.28
C SER A 148 -3.83 30.37 9.83
N ALA A 149 -3.48 30.45 8.54
CA ALA A 149 -2.33 29.72 7.99
C ALA A 149 -1.06 30.00 8.80
N PRO A 150 -0.26 28.97 9.12
CA PRO A 150 0.98 29.14 9.87
C PRO A 150 2.01 29.90 9.04
N ALA A 151 2.77 30.77 9.72
CA ALA A 151 3.92 31.41 9.10
C ALA A 151 5.01 30.38 8.73
N ARG A 152 5.77 30.63 7.65
CA ARG A 152 6.87 29.77 7.19
C ARG A 152 6.41 28.32 6.97
N ARG A 153 5.57 28.14 5.98
CA ARG A 153 5.17 26.79 5.53
C ARG A 153 6.34 26.14 4.80
N LEU A 154 6.59 24.88 5.10
CA LEU A 154 7.56 24.03 4.43
C LEU A 154 6.93 22.67 4.15
N LEU A 155 7.19 22.13 2.96
CA LEU A 155 6.65 20.83 2.57
C LEU A 155 7.25 19.71 3.41
N GLY A 156 6.40 19.04 4.21
CA GLY A 156 6.76 17.85 4.97
C GLY A 156 6.69 16.57 4.13
N GLN A 157 7.15 15.47 4.69
CA GLN A 157 7.26 14.18 4.00
C GLN A 157 6.76 13.03 4.88
N VAL A 158 6.30 11.96 4.23
CA VAL A 158 5.99 10.72 4.91
C VAL A 158 7.24 9.86 5.05
N MET A 159 7.41 9.24 6.22
CA MET A 159 8.41 8.24 6.49
C MET A 159 7.71 6.90 6.74
N ASN A 160 7.53 6.12 5.70
CA ASN A 160 6.87 4.82 5.78
C ASN A 160 7.84 3.74 6.24
N TYR A 161 7.33 2.80 7.05
CA TYR A 161 8.05 1.59 7.44
C TYR A 161 7.63 0.41 6.57
N THR A 162 8.61 -0.24 5.93
CA THR A 162 8.39 -1.45 5.13
C THR A 162 8.74 -2.69 5.93
N SER A 163 8.00 -3.79 5.73
CA SER A 163 8.36 -5.09 6.28
C SER A 163 9.71 -5.52 5.71
N GLY A 164 10.79 -5.32 6.48
CA GLY A 164 12.13 -5.70 6.06
C GLY A 164 12.25 -7.22 5.87
N THR A 165 12.99 -7.65 4.86
CA THR A 165 13.36 -9.07 4.65
C THR A 165 14.18 -9.64 5.82
N THR A 166 14.76 -8.80 6.66
CA THR A 166 15.63 -9.15 7.80
C THR A 166 14.92 -9.18 9.16
N GLY A 167 13.59 -9.04 9.22
CA GLY A 167 12.80 -9.23 10.43
C GLY A 167 12.32 -7.94 11.13
N ARG A 168 13.05 -6.82 11.08
CA ARG A 168 12.57 -5.54 11.62
C ARG A 168 12.19 -4.59 10.48
N PRO A 169 11.05 -3.87 10.60
CA PRO A 169 10.66 -2.85 9.62
C PRO A 169 11.77 -1.80 9.46
N LYS A 170 11.92 -1.28 8.23
CA LYS A 170 12.88 -0.22 7.91
C LYS A 170 12.14 1.02 7.43
N GLY A 171 12.51 2.17 7.97
CA GLY A 171 12.00 3.46 7.55
C GLY A 171 12.55 3.85 6.18
N VAL A 172 11.66 4.26 5.28
CA VAL A 172 12.05 4.89 4.00
C VAL A 172 11.87 6.38 4.17
N ARG A 173 13.00 7.10 4.22
CA ARG A 173 13.03 8.54 4.45
C ARG A 173 13.54 9.26 3.22
N ARG A 174 12.82 10.29 2.79
CA ARG A 174 13.24 11.20 1.72
C ARG A 174 13.63 12.54 2.31
N ALA A 175 14.62 13.19 1.71
CA ALA A 175 15.02 14.53 2.16
C ALA A 175 13.87 15.53 2.01
N LEU A 176 13.74 16.44 2.97
CA LEU A 176 12.84 17.58 2.85
C LEU A 176 13.36 18.52 1.78
N LEU A 177 12.49 18.95 0.89
CA LEU A 177 12.86 19.83 -0.23
C LEU A 177 13.12 21.28 0.20
N GLY A 178 12.64 21.69 1.40
CA GLY A 178 12.74 23.05 1.88
C GLY A 178 11.89 24.07 1.09
N THR A 179 10.92 23.59 0.32
CA THR A 179 10.03 24.39 -0.54
C THR A 179 8.71 24.69 0.17
N GLU A 180 8.04 25.76 -0.25
CA GLU A 180 6.65 26.05 0.12
C GLU A 180 5.74 24.99 -0.51
N PRO A 181 4.67 24.50 0.17
CA PRO A 181 3.75 23.54 -0.42
C PRO A 181 3.16 23.96 -1.78
N SER A 182 2.88 25.25 -1.97
CA SER A 182 2.38 25.79 -3.25
C SER A 182 3.37 25.72 -4.41
N ASP A 183 4.67 25.49 -4.15
CA ASP A 183 5.68 25.31 -5.20
C ASP A 183 5.66 23.89 -5.79
N SER A 184 4.89 22.98 -5.18
CA SER A 184 4.82 21.57 -5.57
C SER A 184 3.43 21.18 -6.07
N ASN A 185 3.39 20.43 -7.17
CA ASN A 185 2.15 19.82 -7.66
C ASN A 185 1.80 18.59 -6.82
N LEU A 186 0.99 18.78 -5.77
CA LEU A 186 0.61 17.70 -4.85
C LEU A 186 -0.51 16.78 -5.41
N GLY A 187 -1.12 17.15 -6.54
CA GLY A 187 -2.06 16.32 -7.30
C GLY A 187 -1.42 15.40 -8.35
N ALA A 188 -0.12 15.55 -8.62
CA ALA A 188 0.56 14.92 -9.76
C ALA A 188 0.39 13.40 -9.87
N ALA A 189 0.28 12.70 -8.74
CA ALA A 189 0.11 11.25 -8.76
C ALA A 189 -1.17 10.82 -9.47
N LEU A 190 -2.30 11.49 -9.24
CA LEU A 190 -3.57 11.21 -9.91
C LEU A 190 -3.63 11.77 -11.33
N GLU A 191 -2.99 12.91 -11.59
CA GLU A 191 -2.88 13.44 -12.96
C GLU A 191 -2.19 12.44 -13.90
N GLY A 192 -1.29 11.62 -13.39
CA GLY A 192 -0.65 10.51 -14.13
C GLY A 192 -1.62 9.44 -14.64
N TYR A 193 -2.82 9.35 -14.06
CA TYR A 193 -3.92 8.48 -14.49
C TYR A 193 -4.96 9.21 -15.36
N GLY A 194 -4.73 10.47 -15.70
CA GLY A 194 -5.64 11.25 -16.51
C GLY A 194 -6.69 12.04 -15.70
N VAL A 195 -6.61 12.00 -14.37
CA VAL A 195 -7.46 12.83 -13.50
C VAL A 195 -7.10 14.30 -13.71
N ARG A 196 -8.08 15.13 -13.98
CA ARG A 196 -7.87 16.53 -14.34
C ARG A 196 -7.99 17.44 -13.12
N ARG A 197 -7.09 18.41 -13.01
CA ARG A 197 -7.04 19.37 -11.90
C ARG A 197 -8.26 20.32 -11.84
N ASP A 198 -8.95 20.53 -12.95
CA ASP A 198 -10.15 21.36 -13.06
C ASP A 198 -11.45 20.60 -12.79
N GLU A 199 -11.41 19.27 -12.66
CA GLU A 199 -12.55 18.44 -12.29
C GLU A 199 -12.64 18.34 -10.76
N ARG A 200 -13.48 19.20 -10.15
CA ARG A 200 -13.63 19.27 -8.68
C ARG A 200 -14.73 18.36 -8.12
N ASP A 201 -15.59 17.85 -8.99
CA ASP A 201 -16.74 17.02 -8.60
C ASP A 201 -16.36 15.54 -8.44
N ASP A 202 -15.06 15.24 -8.46
CA ASP A 202 -14.56 13.89 -8.26
C ASP A 202 -14.73 13.44 -6.80
N VAL A 203 -15.12 12.19 -6.64
CA VAL A 203 -15.28 11.55 -5.34
C VAL A 203 -14.35 10.34 -5.26
N HIS A 204 -13.48 10.33 -4.26
CA HIS A 204 -12.52 9.25 -4.03
C HIS A 204 -12.97 8.37 -2.85
N LEU A 205 -13.21 7.10 -3.08
CA LEU A 205 -13.44 6.12 -2.01
C LEU A 205 -12.11 5.58 -1.48
N LEU A 206 -11.81 5.86 -0.21
CA LEU A 206 -10.69 5.25 0.51
C LEU A 206 -11.10 3.87 1.03
N ALA A 207 -10.85 2.83 0.24
CA ALA A 207 -11.21 1.44 0.55
C ALA A 207 -10.07 0.63 1.22
N CYS A 208 -8.90 1.23 1.39
CA CYS A 208 -7.72 0.62 1.99
C CYS A 208 -7.24 1.43 3.21
N PRO A 209 -6.55 0.79 4.18
CA PRO A 209 -6.07 1.52 5.37
C PRO A 209 -5.09 2.64 5.01
N TRP A 210 -5.32 3.82 5.58
CA TRP A 210 -4.58 5.05 5.28
C TRP A 210 -3.08 4.97 5.55
N TYR A 211 -2.64 4.15 6.52
CA TYR A 211 -1.24 4.07 6.93
C TYR A 211 -0.32 3.38 5.90
N HIS A 212 -0.85 2.74 4.88
CA HIS A 212 -0.05 2.19 3.78
C HIS A 212 0.33 3.27 2.77
N THR A 213 1.51 3.10 2.15
CA THR A 213 2.02 4.06 1.17
C THR A 213 1.05 4.28 0.01
N ALA A 214 0.51 3.21 -0.56
CA ALA A 214 -0.33 3.29 -1.75
C ALA A 214 -1.66 4.05 -1.53
N PRO A 215 -2.47 3.74 -0.49
CA PRO A 215 -3.65 4.53 -0.17
C PRO A 215 -3.35 6.01 0.07
N LEU A 216 -2.25 6.34 0.76
CA LEU A 216 -1.82 7.72 0.96
C LEU A 216 -1.47 8.42 -0.34
N VAL A 217 -0.64 7.78 -1.19
CA VAL A 217 -0.20 8.35 -2.47
C VAL A 217 -1.37 8.56 -3.43
N MET A 218 -2.50 7.88 -3.25
CA MET A 218 -3.70 8.06 -4.07
C MET A 218 -4.72 9.01 -3.43
N SER A 219 -4.98 8.93 -2.12
CA SER A 219 -6.02 9.73 -1.46
C SER A 219 -5.59 11.17 -1.16
N ILE A 220 -4.34 11.40 -0.78
CA ILE A 220 -3.86 12.75 -0.50
C ILE A 220 -3.87 13.67 -1.72
N PRO A 221 -3.42 13.24 -2.92
CA PRO A 221 -3.61 14.01 -4.14
C PRO A 221 -5.07 14.36 -4.43
N SER A 222 -6.03 13.46 -4.14
CA SER A 222 -7.46 13.78 -4.26
C SER A 222 -7.85 14.98 -3.40
N VAL A 223 -7.43 15.00 -2.14
CA VAL A 223 -7.68 16.13 -1.22
C VAL A 223 -7.05 17.42 -1.77
N HIS A 224 -5.84 17.36 -2.32
CA HIS A 224 -5.19 18.53 -2.93
C HIS A 224 -5.85 19.01 -4.22
N LEU A 225 -6.47 18.10 -4.97
CA LEU A 225 -7.24 18.45 -6.16
C LEU A 225 -8.64 19.03 -5.83
N GLY A 226 -9.07 18.94 -4.56
CA GLY A 226 -10.37 19.41 -4.08
C GLY A 226 -11.49 18.41 -4.31
N HIS A 227 -11.18 17.11 -4.39
CA HIS A 227 -12.18 16.04 -4.45
C HIS A 227 -12.76 15.77 -3.07
N THR A 228 -13.97 15.21 -3.03
CA THR A 228 -14.52 14.65 -1.79
C THR A 228 -13.92 13.28 -1.53
N LEU A 229 -13.35 13.08 -0.33
CA LEU A 229 -12.84 11.78 0.11
C LEU A 229 -13.90 11.08 0.97
N VAL A 230 -14.37 9.92 0.54
CA VAL A 230 -15.28 9.06 1.32
C VAL A 230 -14.45 7.98 2.01
N ILE A 231 -14.48 7.94 3.34
CA ILE A 231 -13.69 7.01 4.14
C ILE A 231 -14.48 5.75 4.45
N MET A 232 -13.86 4.61 4.21
CA MET A 232 -14.32 3.30 4.65
C MET A 232 -13.36 2.80 5.75
N ASP A 233 -13.86 2.55 6.94
CA ASP A 233 -13.06 2.12 8.10
C ASP A 233 -12.51 0.70 7.93
N ARG A 234 -13.35 -0.19 7.40
CA ARG A 234 -13.00 -1.58 7.10
C ARG A 234 -13.62 -1.98 5.77
N PHE A 235 -12.83 -2.64 4.92
CA PHE A 235 -13.32 -3.12 3.63
C PHE A 235 -14.40 -4.18 3.81
N ASP A 236 -15.59 -3.86 3.32
CA ASP A 236 -16.71 -4.78 3.08
C ASP A 236 -17.12 -4.65 1.62
N PRO A 237 -17.20 -5.76 0.84
CA PRO A 237 -17.43 -5.67 -0.60
C PRO A 237 -18.82 -5.12 -0.97
N GLU A 238 -19.89 -5.44 -0.24
CA GLU A 238 -21.21 -4.88 -0.52
C GLU A 238 -21.29 -3.41 -0.10
N ARG A 239 -20.71 -3.05 1.06
CA ARG A 239 -20.64 -1.66 1.51
C ARG A 239 -19.86 -0.79 0.53
N ALA A 240 -18.80 -1.31 -0.09
CA ALA A 240 -18.07 -0.58 -1.13
C ALA A 240 -18.97 -0.23 -2.32
N LEU A 241 -19.79 -1.18 -2.81
CA LEU A 241 -20.76 -0.93 -3.88
C LEU A 241 -21.83 0.10 -3.47
N GLN A 242 -22.34 0.03 -2.24
CA GLN A 242 -23.29 1.01 -1.69
C GLN A 242 -22.70 2.42 -1.67
N LEU A 243 -21.46 2.57 -1.23
CA LEU A 243 -20.78 3.87 -1.16
C LEU A 243 -20.49 4.41 -2.57
N ILE A 244 -20.11 3.53 -3.52
CA ILE A 244 -19.90 3.92 -4.92
C ILE A 244 -21.17 4.51 -5.52
N GLU A 245 -22.30 3.84 -5.37
CA GLU A 245 -23.60 4.34 -5.85
C GLU A 245 -24.01 5.65 -5.15
N ARG A 246 -24.02 5.62 -3.80
CA ARG A 246 -24.54 6.72 -2.98
C ARG A 246 -23.80 8.04 -3.19
N TYR A 247 -22.48 7.98 -3.23
CA TYR A 247 -21.63 9.17 -3.38
C TYR A 247 -21.15 9.40 -4.80
N ARG A 248 -21.60 8.59 -5.77
CA ARG A 248 -21.18 8.69 -7.17
C ARG A 248 -19.65 8.66 -7.29
N VAL A 249 -19.01 7.72 -6.59
CA VAL A 249 -17.55 7.59 -6.54
C VAL A 249 -16.98 7.47 -7.95
N THR A 250 -15.97 8.28 -8.24
CA THR A 250 -15.29 8.31 -9.54
C THR A 250 -13.91 7.68 -9.50
N ILE A 251 -13.26 7.72 -8.34
CA ILE A 251 -11.88 7.24 -8.12
C ILE A 251 -11.84 6.34 -6.90
N THR A 252 -11.10 5.24 -6.96
CA THR A 252 -10.75 4.44 -5.78
C THR A 252 -9.41 3.76 -5.98
N HIS A 253 -8.69 3.52 -4.88
CA HIS A 253 -7.55 2.62 -4.86
C HIS A 253 -7.93 1.32 -4.18
N MET A 254 -7.68 0.20 -4.87
CA MET A 254 -7.97 -1.15 -4.38
C MET A 254 -6.76 -2.08 -4.52
N VAL A 255 -6.84 -3.23 -3.87
CA VAL A 255 -5.84 -4.30 -4.00
C VAL A 255 -6.48 -5.58 -4.53
N PRO A 256 -5.73 -6.49 -5.17
CA PRO A 256 -6.29 -7.68 -5.83
C PRO A 256 -7.17 -8.56 -4.93
N THR A 257 -6.89 -8.66 -3.63
CA THR A 257 -7.72 -9.41 -2.67
C THR A 257 -9.12 -8.80 -2.51
N GLN A 258 -9.27 -7.49 -2.65
CA GLN A 258 -10.57 -6.83 -2.65
C GLN A 258 -11.36 -7.18 -3.91
N PHE A 259 -10.70 -7.30 -5.06
CA PHE A 259 -11.33 -7.77 -6.29
C PHE A 259 -11.85 -9.21 -6.16
N VAL A 260 -11.06 -10.11 -5.55
CA VAL A 260 -11.50 -11.49 -5.29
C VAL A 260 -12.75 -11.50 -4.41
N ARG A 261 -12.79 -10.70 -3.33
CA ARG A 261 -13.95 -10.58 -2.44
C ARG A 261 -15.18 -9.97 -3.14
N LEU A 262 -14.99 -8.98 -4.00
CA LEU A 262 -16.07 -8.40 -4.82
C LEU A 262 -16.64 -9.42 -5.81
N LEU A 263 -15.78 -10.15 -6.51
CA LEU A 263 -16.19 -11.19 -7.46
C LEU A 263 -16.89 -12.37 -6.80
N ALA A 264 -16.64 -12.61 -5.50
CA ALA A 264 -17.31 -13.66 -4.72
C ALA A 264 -18.73 -13.30 -4.26
N LEU A 265 -19.15 -12.02 -4.38
CA LEU A 265 -20.52 -11.62 -4.08
C LEU A 265 -21.53 -12.36 -4.99
N PRO A 266 -22.75 -12.65 -4.48
CA PRO A 266 -23.85 -13.15 -5.31
C PRO A 266 -24.16 -12.21 -6.49
N ASP A 267 -24.58 -12.75 -7.62
CA ASP A 267 -24.86 -11.95 -8.81
C ASP A 267 -25.99 -10.93 -8.59
N GLU A 268 -26.98 -11.27 -7.76
CA GLU A 268 -28.08 -10.37 -7.39
C GLU A 268 -27.55 -9.14 -6.60
N VAL A 269 -26.50 -9.31 -5.80
CA VAL A 269 -25.86 -8.21 -5.08
C VAL A 269 -25.04 -7.37 -6.05
N LYS A 270 -24.25 -8.01 -6.92
CA LYS A 270 -23.43 -7.32 -7.93
C LYS A 270 -24.23 -6.43 -8.88
N GLN A 271 -25.46 -6.87 -9.22
CA GLN A 271 -26.36 -6.17 -10.15
C GLN A 271 -27.25 -5.11 -9.48
N ARG A 272 -27.26 -5.04 -8.14
CA ARG A 272 -28.14 -4.15 -7.38
C ARG A 272 -27.71 -2.69 -7.43
N TYR A 273 -26.41 -2.44 -7.51
CA TYR A 273 -25.82 -1.11 -7.32
C TYR A 273 -25.35 -0.50 -8.64
N ASP A 274 -25.61 0.80 -8.82
CA ASP A 274 -25.10 1.58 -9.95
C ASP A 274 -23.64 2.01 -9.69
N ILE A 275 -22.72 1.38 -10.41
CA ILE A 275 -21.29 1.67 -10.36
C ILE A 275 -20.80 2.50 -11.56
N SER A 276 -21.70 3.01 -12.39
CA SER A 276 -21.40 3.71 -13.66
C SER A 276 -20.64 5.02 -13.48
N SER A 277 -20.53 5.54 -12.25
CA SER A 277 -19.76 6.73 -11.94
C SER A 277 -18.24 6.49 -11.92
N LEU A 278 -17.79 5.23 -11.75
CA LEU A 278 -16.37 4.89 -11.70
C LEU A 278 -15.65 5.27 -13.00
N ARG A 279 -14.53 5.96 -12.87
CA ARG A 279 -13.63 6.34 -13.96
C ARG A 279 -12.23 5.74 -13.79
N HIS A 280 -11.74 5.69 -12.55
CA HIS A 280 -10.42 5.19 -12.20
C HIS A 280 -10.47 4.26 -10.99
N VAL A 281 -10.25 2.99 -11.22
CA VAL A 281 -10.05 1.96 -10.18
C VAL A 281 -8.58 1.58 -10.22
N ILE A 282 -7.79 2.36 -9.47
CA ILE A 282 -6.35 2.21 -9.43
C ILE A 282 -5.99 1.03 -8.54
N HIS A 283 -5.18 0.11 -9.03
CA HIS A 283 -4.77 -1.04 -8.22
C HIS A 283 -3.29 -1.41 -8.38
N GLY A 284 -2.75 -2.05 -7.36
CA GLY A 284 -1.36 -2.48 -7.30
C GLY A 284 -1.02 -3.07 -5.93
N ALA A 285 0.20 -2.87 -5.47
CA ALA A 285 0.75 -3.34 -4.20
C ALA A 285 0.88 -4.87 -4.04
N ALA A 286 0.19 -5.67 -4.85
CA ALA A 286 0.29 -7.12 -4.93
C ALA A 286 0.06 -7.60 -6.37
N PRO A 287 0.57 -8.79 -6.75
CA PRO A 287 0.27 -9.38 -8.04
C PRO A 287 -1.25 -9.59 -8.21
N CYS A 288 -1.78 -9.16 -9.36
CA CYS A 288 -3.18 -9.39 -9.70
C CYS A 288 -3.29 -10.57 -10.68
N PRO A 289 -3.97 -11.69 -10.30
CA PRO A 289 -4.16 -12.79 -11.23
C PRO A 289 -4.88 -12.31 -12.51
N PRO A 290 -4.38 -12.66 -13.71
CA PRO A 290 -4.95 -12.14 -14.96
C PRO A 290 -6.44 -12.41 -15.12
N GLU A 291 -6.92 -13.57 -14.66
CA GLU A 291 -8.35 -13.90 -14.74
C GLU A 291 -9.21 -13.05 -13.81
N VAL A 292 -8.73 -12.76 -12.60
CA VAL A 292 -9.40 -11.84 -11.65
C VAL A 292 -9.55 -10.47 -12.28
N LYS A 293 -8.48 -9.91 -12.85
CA LYS A 293 -8.54 -8.61 -13.52
C LYS A 293 -9.44 -8.62 -14.74
N ARG A 294 -9.40 -9.67 -15.56
CA ARG A 294 -10.28 -9.80 -16.74
C ARG A 294 -11.76 -9.82 -16.32
N ARG A 295 -12.12 -10.57 -15.27
CA ARG A 295 -13.47 -10.62 -14.74
C ARG A 295 -13.91 -9.27 -14.17
N MET A 296 -13.03 -8.56 -13.47
CA MET A 296 -13.34 -7.22 -12.97
C MET A 296 -13.56 -6.22 -14.11
N ILE A 297 -12.71 -6.23 -15.16
CA ILE A 297 -12.94 -5.40 -16.36
C ILE A 297 -14.25 -5.75 -17.04
N GLY A 298 -14.60 -7.04 -17.12
CA GLY A 298 -15.88 -7.49 -17.68
C GLY A 298 -17.10 -7.00 -16.91
N TRP A 299 -16.97 -6.79 -15.60
CA TRP A 299 -18.05 -6.30 -14.74
C TRP A 299 -18.07 -4.77 -14.62
N TRP A 300 -16.93 -4.13 -14.32
CA TRP A 300 -16.85 -2.70 -14.03
C TRP A 300 -16.55 -1.84 -15.26
N GLY A 301 -16.21 -2.47 -16.38
CA GLY A 301 -15.76 -1.80 -17.58
C GLY A 301 -14.25 -1.52 -17.58
N PRO A 302 -13.73 -0.81 -18.61
CA PRO A 302 -12.31 -0.56 -18.81
C PRO A 302 -11.79 0.59 -17.93
N VAL A 303 -12.09 0.56 -16.63
CA VAL A 303 -11.73 1.59 -15.63
C VAL A 303 -10.65 1.14 -14.65
N LEU A 304 -10.11 -0.09 -14.81
CA LEU A 304 -9.08 -0.64 -13.94
C LEU A 304 -7.69 -0.23 -14.43
N ASP A 305 -7.00 0.57 -13.64
CA ASP A 305 -5.67 1.08 -13.92
C ASP A 305 -4.66 0.41 -12.97
N GLU A 306 -3.70 -0.33 -13.51
CA GLU A 306 -2.69 -1.03 -12.71
C GLU A 306 -1.38 -0.28 -12.70
N TYR A 307 -0.73 -0.24 -11.54
CA TYR A 307 0.62 0.27 -11.41
C TYR A 307 1.54 -0.74 -10.71
N TYR A 308 2.81 -0.65 -11.01
CA TYR A 308 3.88 -1.26 -10.22
C TYR A 308 4.81 -0.17 -9.68
N ASN A 309 4.92 -0.13 -8.36
CA ASN A 309 5.82 0.77 -7.64
C ASN A 309 6.09 0.21 -6.24
N SER A 310 7.18 0.62 -5.63
CA SER A 310 7.52 0.31 -4.24
C SER A 310 7.48 1.56 -3.35
N THR A 311 7.42 1.36 -2.04
CA THR A 311 7.54 2.45 -1.04
C THR A 311 8.87 3.19 -1.21
N GLU A 312 9.90 2.49 -1.63
CA GLU A 312 11.23 2.99 -1.90
C GLU A 312 11.30 3.89 -3.15
N GLY A 313 10.25 3.91 -3.98
CA GLY A 313 10.19 4.66 -5.23
C GLY A 313 10.86 3.94 -6.42
N VAL A 314 11.10 2.64 -6.29
CA VAL A 314 11.54 1.76 -7.38
C VAL A 314 10.31 1.19 -8.08
N GLY A 315 10.31 1.17 -9.42
CA GLY A 315 9.17 0.82 -10.25
C GLY A 315 8.69 2.03 -11.07
N GLY A 316 7.39 2.35 -11.00
CA GLY A 316 6.80 3.50 -11.69
C GLY A 316 6.32 3.17 -13.09
N THR A 317 5.62 2.02 -13.23
CA THR A 317 4.85 1.69 -14.43
C THR A 317 3.36 1.95 -14.22
N ILE A 318 2.63 2.13 -15.29
CA ILE A 318 1.16 2.17 -15.33
C ILE A 318 0.70 1.44 -16.58
N ILE A 319 -0.42 0.71 -16.49
CA ILE A 319 -1.13 0.12 -17.60
C ILE A 319 -2.64 0.32 -17.43
N PHE A 320 -3.28 0.87 -18.44
CA PHE A 320 -4.71 1.05 -18.50
C PHE A 320 -5.42 -0.22 -19.00
N SER A 321 -6.70 -0.36 -18.71
CA SER A 321 -7.48 -1.54 -19.07
C SER A 321 -7.37 -1.94 -20.54
N ASP A 322 -7.47 -0.99 -21.47
CA ASP A 322 -7.39 -1.27 -22.91
C ASP A 322 -6.02 -1.77 -23.36
N GLU A 323 -4.94 -1.26 -22.77
CA GLU A 323 -3.60 -1.77 -22.98
C GLU A 323 -3.45 -3.16 -22.38
N TRP A 324 -3.95 -3.33 -21.13
CA TRP A 324 -3.84 -4.59 -20.42
C TRP A 324 -4.56 -5.75 -21.13
N LEU A 325 -5.72 -5.49 -21.75
CA LEU A 325 -6.43 -6.49 -22.53
C LEU A 325 -5.62 -7.01 -23.74
N ARG A 326 -4.71 -6.18 -24.27
CA ARG A 326 -3.74 -6.58 -25.31
C ARG A 326 -2.47 -7.20 -24.76
N LYS A 327 -2.10 -6.91 -23.52
CA LYS A 327 -0.89 -7.35 -22.81
C LYS A 327 -1.21 -7.95 -21.44
N PRO A 328 -2.02 -9.04 -21.39
CA PRO A 328 -2.46 -9.62 -20.13
C PRO A 328 -1.27 -10.06 -19.25
N GLY A 329 -1.33 -9.76 -17.95
CA GLY A 329 -0.28 -10.08 -16.98
C GLY A 329 0.85 -9.07 -16.89
N SER A 330 0.91 -8.08 -17.80
CA SER A 330 1.87 -6.98 -17.69
C SER A 330 1.43 -5.99 -16.61
N VAL A 331 2.41 -5.40 -15.91
CA VAL A 331 2.23 -4.27 -14.99
C VAL A 331 2.52 -2.92 -15.66
N GLY A 332 2.64 -2.90 -16.99
CA GLY A 332 2.75 -1.69 -17.79
C GLY A 332 4.16 -1.30 -18.17
N LYS A 333 4.28 -0.03 -18.62
CA LYS A 333 5.54 0.57 -19.05
C LYS A 333 5.98 1.67 -18.09
N ALA A 334 7.27 1.94 -18.09
CA ALA A 334 7.84 3.11 -17.43
C ALA A 334 7.13 4.40 -17.88
N ARG A 335 6.89 5.32 -16.95
CA ARG A 335 6.21 6.61 -17.22
C ARG A 335 7.13 7.81 -16.99
N GLY A 336 6.96 8.83 -17.84
CA GLY A 336 7.76 10.07 -17.81
C GLY A 336 9.24 9.78 -18.03
N ASP A 337 10.09 10.37 -17.19
CA ASP A 337 11.54 10.21 -17.25
C ASP A 337 12.06 8.93 -16.57
N ASN A 338 11.16 8.02 -16.16
CA ASN A 338 11.57 6.77 -15.55
C ASN A 338 12.06 5.78 -16.61
N GLU A 339 13.01 4.97 -16.21
CA GLU A 339 13.59 3.91 -17.03
C GLU A 339 13.58 2.61 -16.22
N ILE A 340 13.11 1.54 -16.82
CA ILE A 340 13.17 0.21 -16.23
C ILE A 340 14.13 -0.63 -17.03
N VAL A 341 15.03 -1.31 -16.32
CA VAL A 341 16.01 -2.23 -16.91
C VAL A 341 16.00 -3.54 -16.13
N ILE A 342 16.38 -4.61 -16.82
CA ILE A 342 16.56 -5.94 -16.23
C ILE A 342 18.05 -6.24 -16.18
N MET A 343 18.56 -6.67 -15.02
CA MET A 343 19.98 -6.98 -14.83
C MET A 343 20.15 -8.41 -14.28
N ASP A 344 21.29 -9.00 -14.63
CA ASP A 344 21.76 -10.25 -14.05
C ASP A 344 22.38 -10.04 -12.64
N GLU A 345 22.93 -11.10 -12.05
CA GLU A 345 23.58 -11.04 -10.72
C GLU A 345 24.89 -10.25 -10.71
N ASP A 346 25.55 -10.12 -11.86
CA ASP A 346 26.79 -9.37 -12.04
C ASP A 346 26.52 -7.88 -12.34
N GLY A 347 25.24 -7.48 -12.48
CA GLY A 347 24.84 -6.10 -12.77
C GLY A 347 24.89 -5.74 -14.25
N ASN A 348 24.98 -6.72 -15.16
CA ASN A 348 24.91 -6.50 -16.59
C ASN A 348 23.47 -6.40 -17.06
N LEU A 349 23.20 -5.53 -18.03
CA LEU A 349 21.89 -5.40 -18.67
C LEU A 349 21.55 -6.67 -19.46
N LEU A 350 20.36 -7.20 -19.22
CA LEU A 350 19.83 -8.35 -19.93
C LEU A 350 19.05 -7.92 -21.19
N PRO A 351 19.12 -8.69 -22.28
CA PRO A 351 18.27 -8.51 -23.45
C PRO A 351 16.77 -8.63 -23.15
N VAL A 352 15.96 -8.07 -24.04
CA VAL A 352 14.50 -8.21 -24.04
C VAL A 352 14.11 -9.69 -23.98
N GLY A 353 13.09 -10.01 -23.17
CA GLY A 353 12.56 -11.35 -22.93
C GLY A 353 13.36 -12.19 -21.93
N GLN A 354 14.53 -11.75 -21.49
CA GLN A 354 15.29 -12.46 -20.47
C GLN A 354 14.85 -12.05 -19.05
N ILE A 355 14.70 -13.04 -18.19
CA ILE A 355 14.30 -12.85 -16.80
C ILE A 355 15.52 -12.48 -15.95
N GLY A 356 15.38 -11.45 -15.13
CA GLY A 356 16.40 -11.00 -14.19
C GLY A 356 15.84 -10.06 -13.14
N THR A 357 16.70 -9.41 -12.38
CA THR A 357 16.29 -8.46 -11.35
C THR A 357 15.83 -7.15 -12.00
N VAL A 358 14.67 -6.66 -11.56
CA VAL A 358 14.08 -5.40 -12.02
C VAL A 358 14.76 -4.22 -11.32
N TYR A 359 15.26 -3.29 -12.11
CA TYR A 359 15.81 -2.02 -11.65
C TYR A 359 15.07 -0.86 -12.31
N SER A 360 14.96 0.24 -11.58
CA SER A 360 14.44 1.51 -12.11
C SER A 360 15.19 2.70 -11.55
N ILE A 361 15.00 3.89 -12.13
CA ILE A 361 15.44 5.12 -11.51
C ILE A 361 14.60 5.35 -10.24
N ALA A 362 15.26 5.40 -9.08
CA ALA A 362 14.57 5.70 -7.81
C ALA A 362 14.25 7.20 -7.73
N ARG A 363 13.01 7.58 -7.98
CA ARG A 363 12.55 8.97 -7.90
C ARG A 363 12.62 9.48 -6.47
N GLY A 364 13.24 10.64 -6.27
CA GLY A 364 13.43 11.25 -4.96
C GLY A 364 14.55 10.64 -4.11
N GLY A 365 15.33 9.73 -4.69
CA GLY A 365 16.43 9.02 -4.02
C GLY A 365 15.93 7.93 -3.09
N LEU A 366 16.52 6.73 -3.21
CA LEU A 366 16.29 5.65 -2.24
C LEU A 366 17.22 5.84 -1.05
N GLU A 367 16.64 5.91 0.14
CA GLU A 367 17.38 5.88 1.40
C GLU A 367 16.60 5.09 2.46
N TYR A 368 17.22 4.00 2.94
CA TYR A 368 16.75 3.33 4.15
C TYR A 368 17.31 4.06 5.35
N TYR A 369 16.44 4.60 6.17
CA TYR A 369 16.81 5.39 7.34
C TYR A 369 17.70 4.59 8.30
N LYS A 370 18.83 5.16 8.68
CA LYS A 370 19.84 4.51 9.54
C LYS A 370 20.42 3.18 9.02
N ASP A 371 20.27 2.89 7.70
CA ASP A 371 20.79 1.65 7.10
C ASP A 371 21.50 1.95 5.76
N PRO A 372 22.71 2.56 5.82
CA PRO A 372 23.46 2.92 4.62
C PRO A 372 23.92 1.70 3.81
N ASP A 373 24.19 0.56 4.47
CA ASP A 373 24.63 -0.66 3.81
C ASP A 373 23.51 -1.26 2.94
N LYS A 374 22.27 -1.31 3.47
CA LYS A 374 21.11 -1.74 2.70
C LYS A 374 20.84 -0.76 1.56
N THR A 375 20.96 0.54 1.81
CA THR A 375 20.82 1.58 0.78
C THR A 375 21.83 1.39 -0.34
N ALA A 376 23.08 1.11 -0.02
CA ALA A 376 24.13 0.87 -1.02
C ALA A 376 23.87 -0.40 -1.84
N ARG A 377 23.50 -1.51 -1.18
CA ARG A 377 23.18 -2.78 -1.86
C ARG A 377 21.98 -2.70 -2.81
N ALA A 378 21.04 -1.81 -2.53
CA ALA A 378 19.88 -1.61 -3.38
C ALA A 378 20.16 -0.79 -4.63
N LYS A 379 21.34 -0.23 -4.80
CA LYS A 379 21.70 0.69 -5.89
C LYS A 379 22.72 0.07 -6.86
N SER A 380 22.54 0.36 -8.14
CA SER A 380 23.50 0.09 -9.23
C SER A 380 23.56 1.31 -10.16
N GLY A 381 24.59 2.15 -10.00
CA GLY A 381 24.70 3.43 -10.70
C GLY A 381 23.50 4.34 -10.43
N LYS A 382 22.79 4.74 -11.50
CA LYS A 382 21.56 5.56 -11.40
C LYS A 382 20.30 4.77 -11.04
N TYR A 383 20.39 3.45 -11.04
CA TYR A 383 19.26 2.55 -10.82
C TYR A 383 19.21 2.04 -9.39
N ALA A 384 18.02 1.62 -8.98
CA ALA A 384 17.79 0.93 -7.72
C ALA A 384 16.83 -0.24 -7.91
N THR A 385 16.88 -1.20 -6.98
CA THR A 385 16.02 -2.38 -6.94
C THR A 385 15.47 -2.61 -5.54
N VAL A 386 14.32 -3.28 -5.47
CA VAL A 386 13.76 -3.86 -4.23
C VAL A 386 13.79 -5.38 -4.25
N GLY A 387 14.44 -5.97 -5.26
CA GLY A 387 14.62 -7.40 -5.43
C GLY A 387 13.47 -8.11 -6.14
N ASP A 388 12.63 -7.37 -6.86
CA ASP A 388 11.61 -7.98 -7.72
C ASP A 388 12.29 -8.53 -8.98
N VAL A 389 11.78 -9.65 -9.50
CA VAL A 389 12.27 -10.37 -10.68
C VAL A 389 11.22 -10.28 -11.80
N GLY A 390 11.68 -10.04 -13.02
CA GLY A 390 10.79 -9.89 -14.17
C GLY A 390 11.54 -9.81 -15.50
N TYR A 391 10.80 -9.49 -16.55
CA TYR A 391 11.35 -9.26 -17.89
C TYR A 391 10.58 -8.16 -18.62
N LEU A 392 11.22 -7.57 -19.63
CA LEU A 392 10.58 -6.64 -20.57
C LEU A 392 10.26 -7.38 -21.87
N ASP A 393 9.08 -7.14 -22.45
CA ASP A 393 8.78 -7.60 -23.80
C ASP A 393 9.35 -6.64 -24.88
N GLU A 394 9.21 -7.00 -26.16
CA GLU A 394 9.70 -6.22 -27.30
C GLU A 394 9.09 -4.81 -27.38
N ASP A 395 7.90 -4.62 -26.83
CA ASP A 395 7.20 -3.34 -26.77
C ASP A 395 7.55 -2.55 -25.50
N GLY A 396 8.41 -3.08 -24.60
CA GLY A 396 8.83 -2.45 -23.35
C GLY A 396 7.83 -2.56 -22.19
N TYR A 397 6.90 -3.51 -22.26
CA TYR A 397 6.02 -3.83 -21.12
C TYR A 397 6.74 -4.72 -20.13
N LEU A 398 6.63 -4.36 -18.84
CA LEU A 398 7.18 -5.13 -17.74
C LEU A 398 6.21 -6.25 -17.31
N TYR A 399 6.76 -7.45 -17.16
CA TYR A 399 6.12 -8.61 -16.57
C TYR A 399 6.87 -9.01 -15.31
N LEU A 400 6.18 -9.04 -14.17
CA LEU A 400 6.76 -9.49 -12.91
C LEU A 400 6.59 -11.00 -12.78
N CYS A 401 7.67 -11.68 -12.41
CA CYS A 401 7.65 -13.12 -12.13
C CYS A 401 7.43 -13.38 -10.65
N ASP A 402 8.29 -12.84 -9.77
CA ASP A 402 8.20 -12.95 -8.31
C ASP A 402 9.22 -12.03 -7.62
N ARG A 403 9.38 -12.18 -6.31
CA ARG A 403 10.50 -11.61 -5.56
C ARG A 403 11.65 -12.62 -5.49
N LYS A 404 12.90 -12.14 -5.62
CA LYS A 404 14.10 -12.98 -5.50
C LYS A 404 14.09 -13.80 -4.20
N VAL A 405 13.63 -13.24 -3.09
CA VAL A 405 13.54 -13.90 -1.77
C VAL A 405 12.46 -14.98 -1.67
N ASP A 406 11.47 -14.98 -2.55
CA ASP A 406 10.37 -15.94 -2.58
C ASP A 406 10.54 -17.01 -3.66
N MET A 407 11.47 -16.81 -4.60
CA MET A 407 11.83 -17.77 -5.63
C MET A 407 12.26 -19.10 -4.99
N ILE A 408 11.79 -20.20 -5.54
CA ILE A 408 12.11 -21.56 -5.09
C ILE A 408 13.25 -22.10 -5.96
N ILE A 409 14.31 -22.59 -5.36
CA ILE A 409 15.42 -23.24 -6.08
C ILE A 409 15.32 -24.75 -5.86
N SER A 410 14.74 -25.45 -6.83
CA SER A 410 14.56 -26.91 -6.77
C SER A 410 15.45 -27.61 -7.80
N GLY A 411 16.43 -28.38 -7.34
CA GLY A 411 17.37 -29.08 -8.24
C GLY A 411 18.14 -28.13 -9.16
N GLY A 412 18.44 -26.91 -8.72
CA GLY A 412 19.12 -25.88 -9.53
C GLY A 412 18.21 -25.15 -10.51
N VAL A 413 16.90 -25.42 -10.50
CA VAL A 413 15.92 -24.73 -11.35
C VAL A 413 15.15 -23.70 -10.54
N ASN A 414 15.09 -22.47 -11.07
CA ASN A 414 14.29 -21.40 -10.49
C ASN A 414 12.80 -21.63 -10.78
N ILE A 415 11.99 -21.72 -9.72
CA ILE A 415 10.54 -21.82 -9.81
C ILE A 415 9.96 -20.56 -9.15
N TYR A 416 9.08 -19.90 -9.86
CA TYR A 416 8.41 -18.69 -9.38
C TYR A 416 7.06 -19.05 -8.77
N PRO A 417 6.86 -18.91 -7.44
CA PRO A 417 5.60 -19.22 -6.77
C PRO A 417 4.37 -18.64 -7.43
N ALA A 418 4.45 -17.41 -7.91
CA ALA A 418 3.34 -16.71 -8.53
C ALA A 418 2.73 -17.45 -9.74
N GLU A 419 3.54 -18.21 -10.51
CA GLU A 419 3.02 -19.01 -11.62
C GLU A 419 2.06 -20.10 -11.14
N VAL A 420 2.40 -20.76 -10.03
CA VAL A 420 1.59 -21.82 -9.45
C VAL A 420 0.35 -21.23 -8.75
N GLU A 421 0.53 -20.11 -8.06
CA GLU A 421 -0.56 -19.36 -7.40
C GLU A 421 -1.60 -18.88 -8.41
N HIS A 422 -1.16 -18.34 -9.56
CA HIS A 422 -2.04 -17.87 -10.63
C HIS A 422 -2.92 -18.98 -11.23
N GLU A 423 -2.40 -20.21 -11.31
CA GLU A 423 -3.20 -21.33 -11.77
C GLU A 423 -4.16 -21.83 -10.69
N LEU A 424 -3.68 -22.03 -9.46
CA LEU A 424 -4.51 -22.56 -8.38
C LEU A 424 -5.69 -21.67 -8.03
N ILE A 425 -5.52 -20.34 -8.06
CA ILE A 425 -6.59 -19.38 -7.73
C ILE A 425 -7.78 -19.46 -8.71
N ASN A 426 -7.56 -20.02 -9.90
CA ASN A 426 -8.62 -20.22 -10.89
C ASN A 426 -9.50 -21.44 -10.60
N HIS A 427 -9.12 -22.27 -9.64
CA HIS A 427 -9.92 -23.43 -9.26
C HIS A 427 -11.12 -23.01 -8.40
N PRO A 428 -12.37 -23.44 -8.70
CA PRO A 428 -13.58 -22.95 -8.02
C PRO A 428 -13.63 -23.25 -6.52
N LYS A 429 -12.84 -24.22 -6.04
CA LYS A 429 -12.76 -24.57 -4.62
C LYS A 429 -11.63 -23.86 -3.87
N VAL A 430 -10.86 -23.00 -4.55
CA VAL A 430 -9.78 -22.20 -3.94
C VAL A 430 -10.27 -20.79 -3.69
N GLY A 431 -10.25 -20.36 -2.44
CA GLY A 431 -10.55 -19.00 -2.02
C GLY A 431 -9.32 -18.09 -2.07
N ASP A 432 -8.17 -18.62 -1.61
CA ASP A 432 -6.87 -17.95 -1.67
C ASP A 432 -5.75 -19.00 -1.67
N VAL A 433 -4.51 -18.61 -2.06
CA VAL A 433 -3.38 -19.53 -2.15
C VAL A 433 -2.05 -18.86 -1.92
N ALA A 434 -1.13 -19.57 -1.26
CA ALA A 434 0.26 -19.22 -1.08
C ALA A 434 1.14 -20.39 -1.52
N VAL A 435 2.18 -20.10 -2.32
CA VAL A 435 3.18 -21.10 -2.73
C VAL A 435 4.57 -20.64 -2.30
N PHE A 436 5.37 -21.57 -1.78
CA PHE A 436 6.73 -21.28 -1.32
C PHE A 436 7.58 -22.55 -1.29
N GLY A 437 8.91 -22.37 -1.19
CA GLY A 437 9.87 -23.48 -1.06
C GLY A 437 9.98 -23.96 0.37
N VAL A 438 9.96 -25.28 0.54
CA VAL A 438 10.30 -25.96 1.80
C VAL A 438 11.54 -26.83 1.60
N PRO A 439 12.31 -27.13 2.67
CA PRO A 439 13.54 -27.92 2.55
C PRO A 439 13.27 -29.31 1.97
N ASN A 440 14.12 -29.71 1.02
CA ASN A 440 14.17 -31.05 0.46
C ASN A 440 15.64 -31.50 0.40
N ASP A 441 15.96 -32.66 0.94
CA ASP A 441 17.36 -33.13 1.07
C ASP A 441 17.99 -33.50 -0.29
N GLU A 442 17.19 -33.83 -1.30
CA GLU A 442 17.66 -34.18 -2.66
C GLU A 442 17.73 -32.96 -3.58
N TRP A 443 16.71 -32.07 -3.50
CA TRP A 443 16.53 -30.98 -4.47
C TRP A 443 16.88 -29.60 -3.90
N GLY A 444 17.29 -29.53 -2.63
CA GLY A 444 17.47 -28.28 -1.88
C GLY A 444 16.14 -27.71 -1.39
N GLU A 445 15.27 -27.37 -2.32
CA GLU A 445 13.90 -26.95 -2.02
C GLU A 445 12.88 -27.76 -2.84
N GLU A 446 11.67 -27.93 -2.31
CA GLU A 446 10.51 -28.41 -3.05
C GLU A 446 9.35 -27.43 -2.96
N VAL A 447 8.46 -27.49 -3.94
CA VAL A 447 7.29 -26.62 -4.01
C VAL A 447 6.21 -27.09 -3.05
N LYS A 448 5.77 -26.21 -2.17
CA LYS A 448 4.62 -26.41 -1.27
C LYS A 448 3.56 -25.35 -1.53
N ALA A 449 2.29 -25.76 -1.57
CA ALA A 449 1.17 -24.85 -1.57
C ALA A 449 0.43 -24.87 -0.24
N VAL A 450 -0.10 -23.71 0.19
CA VAL A 450 -1.07 -23.60 1.28
C VAL A 450 -2.31 -22.92 0.70
N VAL A 451 -3.46 -23.57 0.83
CA VAL A 451 -4.71 -23.13 0.21
C VAL A 451 -5.71 -22.75 1.30
N GLU A 452 -6.35 -21.60 1.11
CA GLU A 452 -7.58 -21.22 1.80
C GLU A 452 -8.75 -21.75 0.96
N PRO A 453 -9.57 -22.70 1.46
CA PRO A 453 -10.69 -23.20 0.69
C PRO A 453 -11.76 -22.11 0.44
N ALA A 454 -12.43 -22.19 -0.71
CA ALA A 454 -13.58 -21.33 -0.97
C ALA A 454 -14.70 -21.57 0.07
N PRO A 455 -15.57 -20.60 0.35
CA PRO A 455 -16.67 -20.75 1.29
C PRO A 455 -17.51 -22.01 1.05
N GLY A 456 -17.73 -22.80 2.10
CA GLY A 456 -18.49 -24.05 2.04
C GLY A 456 -17.70 -25.27 1.55
N VAL A 457 -16.43 -25.12 1.21
CA VAL A 457 -15.56 -26.24 0.80
C VAL A 457 -14.82 -26.78 2.03
N SER A 458 -14.92 -28.10 2.26
CA SER A 458 -14.21 -28.79 3.34
C SER A 458 -12.88 -29.34 2.84
N PRO A 459 -11.75 -29.01 3.46
CA PRO A 459 -10.44 -29.54 3.09
C PRO A 459 -10.35 -31.05 3.40
N ASN A 460 -9.80 -31.83 2.45
CA ASN A 460 -9.55 -33.26 2.58
C ASN A 460 -8.54 -33.73 1.52
N ASP A 461 -8.09 -34.97 1.61
CA ASP A 461 -7.12 -35.57 0.67
C ASP A 461 -7.66 -35.64 -0.78
N ALA A 462 -8.98 -35.79 -0.96
CA ALA A 462 -9.58 -35.77 -2.29
C ALA A 462 -9.45 -34.38 -2.96
N LEU A 463 -9.58 -33.31 -2.18
CA LEU A 463 -9.35 -31.96 -2.69
C LEU A 463 -7.87 -31.73 -3.05
N VAL A 464 -6.93 -32.28 -2.27
CA VAL A 464 -5.49 -32.23 -2.62
C VAL A 464 -5.25 -32.89 -3.98
N ALA A 465 -5.78 -34.09 -4.18
CA ALA A 465 -5.65 -34.83 -5.45
C ALA A 465 -6.26 -34.05 -6.62
N GLU A 466 -7.45 -33.49 -6.43
CA GLU A 466 -8.16 -32.67 -7.42
C GLU A 466 -7.35 -31.42 -7.82
N LEU A 467 -6.77 -30.71 -6.85
CA LEU A 467 -5.95 -29.51 -7.11
C LEU A 467 -4.65 -29.86 -7.85
N LEU A 468 -4.00 -30.97 -7.48
CA LEU A 468 -2.80 -31.43 -8.19
C LEU A 468 -3.12 -31.89 -9.62
N GLU A 469 -4.25 -32.57 -9.82
CA GLU A 469 -4.74 -32.94 -11.16
C GLU A 469 -5.08 -31.72 -12.00
N PHE A 470 -5.73 -30.70 -11.40
CA PHE A 470 -6.04 -29.44 -12.06
C PHE A 470 -4.80 -28.73 -12.62
N LEU A 471 -3.69 -28.78 -11.90
CA LEU A 471 -2.42 -28.19 -12.35
C LEU A 471 -1.73 -28.97 -13.47
N GLN A 472 -2.06 -30.27 -13.66
CA GLN A 472 -1.44 -31.08 -14.70
C GLN A 472 -1.78 -30.55 -16.10
N GLY A 473 -0.73 -30.40 -16.92
CA GLY A 473 -0.86 -29.84 -18.27
C GLY A 473 -1.02 -28.31 -18.33
N ARG A 474 -1.23 -27.64 -17.19
CA ARG A 474 -1.30 -26.18 -17.10
C ARG A 474 0.05 -25.56 -16.81
N ILE A 475 0.83 -26.21 -15.94
CA ILE A 475 2.21 -25.82 -15.61
C ILE A 475 3.16 -27.01 -15.82
N ALA A 476 4.45 -26.70 -15.93
CA ALA A 476 5.49 -27.73 -16.11
C ALA A 476 5.55 -28.64 -14.85
N ARG A 477 5.77 -29.95 -15.07
CA ARG A 477 5.72 -30.97 -14.03
C ARG A 477 6.65 -30.67 -12.83
N TYR A 478 7.80 -30.07 -13.04
CA TYR A 478 8.74 -29.73 -11.97
C TYR A 478 8.27 -28.56 -11.08
N LYS A 479 7.28 -27.77 -11.54
CA LYS A 479 6.64 -26.68 -10.77
C LYS A 479 5.47 -27.14 -9.91
N LEU A 480 4.99 -28.38 -10.09
CA LEU A 480 3.85 -28.91 -9.34
C LEU A 480 4.19 -28.97 -7.84
N PRO A 481 3.29 -28.51 -6.96
CA PRO A 481 3.45 -28.68 -5.52
C PRO A 481 3.60 -30.16 -5.17
N ARG A 482 4.58 -30.47 -4.29
CA ARG A 482 4.75 -31.80 -3.72
C ARG A 482 3.77 -32.06 -2.59
N SER A 483 3.31 -31.00 -1.95
CA SER A 483 2.30 -31.05 -0.90
C SER A 483 1.42 -29.82 -0.90
N ILE A 484 0.16 -30.00 -0.48
CA ILE A 484 -0.81 -28.94 -0.30
C ILE A 484 -1.37 -29.04 1.12
N ASP A 485 -1.23 -27.97 1.89
CA ASP A 485 -1.87 -27.83 3.21
C ASP A 485 -3.04 -26.85 3.11
N PHE A 486 -3.92 -26.86 4.10
CA PHE A 486 -5.07 -25.98 4.16
C PHE A 486 -5.04 -25.10 5.41
N LEU A 487 -5.41 -23.84 5.25
CA LEU A 487 -5.69 -22.91 6.35
C LEU A 487 -7.06 -22.30 6.15
N SER A 488 -7.72 -21.96 7.24
CA SER A 488 -9.01 -21.25 7.21
C SER A 488 -8.88 -19.81 6.71
N GLU A 489 -7.71 -19.21 6.86
CA GLU A 489 -7.36 -17.88 6.41
C GLU A 489 -5.85 -17.77 6.23
N LEU A 490 -5.41 -17.22 5.09
CA LEU A 490 -4.00 -16.96 4.85
C LEU A 490 -3.54 -15.69 5.55
N PRO A 491 -2.28 -15.63 6.07
CA PRO A 491 -1.75 -14.47 6.76
C PRO A 491 -1.50 -13.32 5.76
N ARG A 492 -2.50 -12.48 5.58
CA ARG A 492 -2.40 -11.25 4.79
C ARG A 492 -2.47 -10.02 5.69
N ASP A 493 -1.78 -8.96 5.30
CA ASP A 493 -2.02 -7.66 5.91
C ASP A 493 -3.28 -7.01 5.31
N PRO A 494 -3.79 -5.93 5.91
CA PRO A 494 -4.97 -5.24 5.41
C PRO A 494 -4.80 -4.59 4.02
N SER A 495 -3.56 -4.43 3.54
CA SER A 495 -3.28 -4.06 2.14
C SER A 495 -3.35 -5.24 1.18
N GLY A 496 -3.72 -6.43 1.67
CA GLY A 496 -3.79 -7.67 0.89
C GLY A 496 -2.44 -8.37 0.68
N LYS A 497 -1.35 -7.83 1.21
CA LYS A 497 -0.02 -8.42 1.06
C LYS A 497 0.09 -9.71 1.88
N LEU A 498 0.45 -10.80 1.20
CA LEU A 498 0.65 -12.11 1.82
C LEU A 498 1.99 -12.17 2.58
N TYR A 499 1.94 -12.62 3.83
CA TYR A 499 3.13 -12.88 4.64
C TYR A 499 3.66 -14.32 4.44
N LYS A 500 4.16 -14.63 3.23
CA LYS A 500 4.74 -15.95 2.91
C LYS A 500 5.77 -16.40 3.93
N ARG A 501 6.52 -15.46 4.51
CA ARG A 501 7.49 -15.75 5.56
C ARG A 501 6.88 -16.48 6.77
N LYS A 502 5.71 -16.03 7.26
CA LYS A 502 5.02 -16.69 8.40
C LYS A 502 4.63 -18.12 8.10
N LEU A 503 4.27 -18.41 6.85
CA LEU A 503 3.93 -19.76 6.39
C LEU A 503 5.17 -20.65 6.24
N ARG A 504 6.28 -20.07 5.77
CA ARG A 504 7.51 -20.78 5.43
C ARG A 504 8.41 -21.07 6.63
N GLU A 505 8.56 -20.12 7.58
CA GLU A 505 9.47 -20.22 8.72
C GLU A 505 9.38 -21.54 9.51
N PRO A 506 8.19 -22.12 9.81
CA PRO A 506 8.10 -23.38 10.54
C PRO A 506 8.83 -24.54 9.86
N TYR A 507 8.89 -24.59 8.53
CA TYR A 507 9.56 -25.64 7.77
C TYR A 507 11.08 -25.47 7.71
N TRP A 508 11.56 -24.24 7.91
CA TRP A 508 12.99 -23.90 7.89
C TRP A 508 13.60 -23.81 9.29
N ALA A 509 12.86 -24.14 10.36
CA ALA A 509 13.36 -24.11 11.73
C ALA A 509 14.59 -25.00 11.88
N GLY A 510 15.75 -24.40 12.25
CA GLY A 510 17.03 -25.09 12.39
C GLY A 510 17.79 -25.38 11.09
N ARG A 511 17.32 -24.90 9.94
CA ARG A 511 18.00 -25.03 8.63
C ARG A 511 18.28 -23.65 8.05
N ALA A 512 19.38 -23.52 7.30
CA ALA A 512 19.68 -22.29 6.54
C ALA A 512 19.14 -22.42 5.11
N ARG A 513 18.54 -21.35 4.60
CA ARG A 513 18.12 -21.26 3.20
C ARG A 513 19.25 -20.68 2.35
N ALA A 514 19.38 -21.15 1.11
CA ALA A 514 20.47 -20.73 0.19
C ALA A 514 20.26 -19.34 -0.45
N ILE A 515 19.11 -18.70 -0.24
CA ILE A 515 18.79 -17.36 -0.81
C ILE A 515 18.66 -16.34 0.32
#